data_745ded0956298241747cc99a09ac4131
#
_entry.id   745ded0956298241747cc99a09ac4131
#
_cell.length_a   1.000
_cell.length_b   1.000
_cell.length_c   1.000
_cell.angle_alpha   90.00
_cell.angle_beta   90.00
_cell.angle_gamma   90.00
#
_symmetry.space_group_name_H-M   'P 1'
#
loop_
_entity.id
_entity.type
_entity.pdbx_description
1 polymer ?
#
loop_
_entity_poly.entity_id
_entity_poly.type
_entity_poly.pdbx_seq_one_letter_code
_entity_poly.pdbx_strand_id
1 'polypeptide(L)'
;LRTDYMEAFSSLYGEKGFKRLMREGKVFYQTEFPFSGTDRASAIAAIYSGTTPSMNGIISQQWMNANTLRPMNCVDDPAFMGNFTDESSSPSQLLTSTIADELKVATRNKGMVYAIAPSRDAAILAAGHSGNGAFWLNENTGKWCSTTYYSEFPWWVSQYNERQSPDFRIRDMVWEPI
;
A
#
# COMPACT_ATOMS: atom_id res chain seq x y z
N LEU A 1 0.19 -12.55 -0.41
CA LEU A 1 0.93 -13.70 0.10
C LEU A 1 0.45 -14.94 -0.62
N ARG A 2 1.35 -15.83 -1.05
CA ARG A 2 0.97 -17.09 -1.69
C ARG A 2 0.33 -18.04 -0.66
N THR A 3 -0.69 -18.75 -1.06
CA THR A 3 -1.46 -19.63 -0.16
C THR A 3 -0.61 -20.77 0.38
N ASP A 4 0.27 -21.34 -0.45
CA ASP A 4 1.19 -22.40 -0.07
C ASP A 4 2.19 -22.01 1.02
N TYR A 5 2.53 -20.72 1.16
CA TYR A 5 3.39 -20.24 2.25
C TYR A 5 2.75 -20.39 3.63
N MET A 6 1.41 -20.34 3.70
CA MET A 6 0.70 -20.54 4.96
C MET A 6 0.93 -21.94 5.53
N GLU A 7 0.99 -22.94 4.65
CA GLU A 7 1.23 -24.33 5.03
C GLU A 7 2.73 -24.60 5.19
N ALA A 8 3.54 -24.24 4.19
CA ALA A 8 4.97 -24.54 4.16
C ALA A 8 5.74 -23.95 5.36
N PHE A 9 5.37 -22.75 5.81
CA PHE A 9 6.03 -22.06 6.92
C PHE A 9 5.23 -22.05 8.23
N SER A 10 4.21 -22.91 8.34
CA SER A 10 3.30 -22.95 9.50
C SER A 10 4.03 -23.18 10.82
N SER A 11 5.12 -23.94 10.84
CA SER A 11 5.95 -24.18 12.03
C SER A 11 6.69 -22.96 12.53
N LEU A 12 6.94 -21.99 11.64
CA LEU A 12 7.68 -20.76 11.94
C LEU A 12 6.76 -19.62 12.42
N TYR A 13 5.45 -19.73 12.19
CA TYR A 13 4.52 -18.68 12.58
C TYR A 13 4.21 -18.70 14.07
N GLY A 14 4.29 -17.53 14.69
CA GLY A 14 3.86 -17.35 16.07
C GLY A 14 2.33 -17.43 16.22
N GLU A 15 1.88 -17.75 17.43
CA GLU A 15 0.45 -17.96 17.74
C GLU A 15 -0.41 -16.69 17.57
N LYS A 16 0.16 -15.50 17.67
CA LYS A 16 -0.56 -14.21 17.64
C LYS A 16 -0.70 -13.61 16.24
N GLY A 17 -0.06 -14.17 15.23
CA GLY A 17 -0.08 -13.71 13.84
C GLY A 17 -1.06 -14.50 12.97
N PHE A 18 -0.55 -15.08 11.88
CA PHE A 18 -1.34 -15.85 10.91
C PHE A 18 -2.17 -16.97 11.55
N LYS A 19 -1.61 -17.71 12.52
CA LYS A 19 -2.35 -18.78 13.22
C LYS A 19 -3.59 -18.24 13.94
N ARG A 20 -3.50 -17.06 14.57
CA ARG A 20 -4.65 -16.41 15.18
C ARG A 20 -5.70 -16.03 14.16
N LEU A 21 -5.28 -15.39 13.05
CA LEU A 21 -6.21 -14.99 11.98
C LEU A 21 -6.92 -16.20 11.36
N MET A 22 -6.21 -17.31 11.18
CA MET A 22 -6.81 -18.54 10.66
C MET A 22 -7.79 -19.18 11.64
N ARG A 23 -7.52 -19.11 12.94
CA ARG A 23 -8.36 -19.71 13.98
C ARG A 23 -9.60 -18.87 14.31
N GLU A 24 -9.46 -17.54 14.38
CA GLU A 24 -10.51 -16.63 14.86
C GLU A 24 -11.22 -15.91 13.71
N GLY A 25 -10.63 -15.87 12.52
CA GLY A 25 -11.17 -15.22 11.33
C GLY A 25 -11.90 -16.17 10.40
N LYS A 26 -12.41 -15.62 9.29
CA LYS A 26 -12.96 -16.37 8.19
C LYS A 26 -11.94 -16.48 7.07
N VAL A 27 -11.56 -17.70 6.71
CA VAL A 27 -10.57 -17.96 5.67
C VAL A 27 -11.27 -18.41 4.39
N PHE A 28 -10.91 -17.77 3.28
CA PHE A 28 -11.38 -18.11 1.95
C PHE A 28 -10.23 -18.79 1.18
N TYR A 29 -10.34 -20.10 0.98
CA TYR A 29 -9.27 -20.90 0.36
C TYR A 29 -9.27 -20.84 -1.18
N GLN A 30 -10.39 -20.48 -1.78
CA GLN A 30 -10.57 -20.41 -3.23
C GLN A 30 -11.01 -19.02 -3.62
N THR A 31 -10.05 -18.09 -3.61
CA THR A 31 -10.30 -16.71 -4.02
C THR A 31 -9.55 -16.43 -5.31
N GLU A 32 -10.26 -15.99 -6.33
CA GLU A 32 -9.72 -15.64 -7.63
C GLU A 32 -10.10 -14.20 -7.99
N PHE A 33 -9.21 -13.52 -8.72
CA PHE A 33 -9.56 -12.25 -9.32
C PHE A 33 -10.35 -12.49 -10.61
N PRO A 34 -11.48 -11.79 -10.84
CA PRO A 34 -12.31 -11.96 -12.04
C PRO A 34 -11.71 -11.24 -13.27
N PHE A 35 -10.39 -11.09 -13.35
CA PHE A 35 -9.68 -10.48 -14.45
C PHE A 35 -8.29 -11.09 -14.62
N SER A 36 -7.75 -11.02 -15.84
CA SER A 36 -6.41 -11.50 -16.18
C SER A 36 -5.36 -10.38 -16.04
N GLY A 37 -4.08 -10.78 -16.00
CA GLY A 37 -2.97 -9.82 -15.94
C GLY A 37 -2.82 -9.15 -14.57
N THR A 38 -3.14 -9.87 -13.51
CA THR A 38 -3.05 -9.37 -12.12
C THR A 38 -1.61 -9.08 -11.74
N ASP A 39 -1.35 -7.86 -11.34
CA ASP A 39 -0.13 -7.44 -10.66
C ASP A 39 -0.45 -6.89 -9.25
N ARG A 40 0.57 -6.40 -8.54
CA ARG A 40 0.38 -5.86 -7.20
C ARG A 40 -0.61 -4.69 -7.16
N ALA A 41 -0.48 -3.73 -8.07
CA ALA A 41 -1.29 -2.51 -8.05
C ALA A 41 -2.76 -2.81 -8.41
N SER A 42 -3.00 -3.55 -9.49
CA SER A 42 -4.35 -3.94 -9.90
C SER A 42 -5.06 -4.82 -8.85
N ALA A 43 -4.30 -5.71 -8.19
CA ALA A 43 -4.84 -6.54 -7.11
C ALA A 43 -5.21 -5.71 -5.88
N ILE A 44 -4.35 -4.80 -5.44
CA ILE A 44 -4.61 -3.91 -4.31
C ILE A 44 -5.80 -3.01 -4.59
N ALA A 45 -5.84 -2.36 -5.76
CA ALA A 45 -6.97 -1.53 -6.15
C ALA A 45 -8.28 -2.33 -6.16
N ALA A 46 -8.28 -3.55 -6.69
CA ALA A 46 -9.47 -4.40 -6.70
C ALA A 46 -9.92 -4.81 -5.29
N ILE A 47 -9.01 -5.15 -4.39
CA ILE A 47 -9.34 -5.53 -3.00
C ILE A 47 -9.94 -4.35 -2.25
N TYR A 48 -9.33 -3.16 -2.35
CA TYR A 48 -9.77 -2.00 -1.57
C TYR A 48 -10.99 -1.29 -2.16
N SER A 49 -11.21 -1.35 -3.49
CA SER A 49 -12.39 -0.77 -4.14
C SER A 49 -13.55 -1.76 -4.31
N GLY A 50 -13.28 -3.07 -4.22
CA GLY A 50 -14.29 -4.10 -4.52
C GLY A 50 -14.67 -4.17 -6.00
N THR A 51 -13.86 -3.61 -6.91
CA THR A 51 -14.17 -3.50 -8.34
C THR A 51 -13.02 -4.02 -9.21
N THR A 52 -13.28 -4.23 -10.49
CA THR A 52 -12.26 -4.66 -11.46
C THR A 52 -11.48 -3.48 -12.03
N PRO A 53 -10.30 -3.70 -12.64
CA PRO A 53 -9.52 -2.65 -13.31
C PRO A 53 -10.28 -1.83 -14.35
N SER A 54 -11.24 -2.44 -15.05
CA SER A 54 -12.11 -1.74 -16.01
C SER A 54 -13.01 -0.69 -15.35
N MET A 55 -13.29 -0.83 -14.07
CA MET A 55 -14.10 0.11 -13.28
C MET A 55 -13.23 1.08 -12.47
N ASN A 56 -12.19 0.57 -11.82
CA ASN A 56 -11.36 1.38 -10.93
C ASN A 56 -10.19 2.09 -11.63
N GLY A 57 -9.92 1.78 -12.91
CA GLY A 57 -8.90 2.44 -13.72
C GLY A 57 -7.47 1.94 -13.51
N ILE A 58 -7.19 1.13 -12.49
CA ILE A 58 -5.84 0.64 -12.19
C ILE A 58 -5.60 -0.71 -12.87
N ILE A 59 -5.10 -0.66 -14.09
CA ILE A 59 -4.89 -1.84 -14.92
C ILE A 59 -3.59 -2.58 -14.62
N SER A 60 -2.57 -1.87 -14.17
CA SER A 60 -1.27 -2.41 -13.75
C SER A 60 -0.50 -1.39 -12.90
N GLN A 61 0.67 -1.76 -12.42
CA GLN A 61 1.55 -0.83 -11.69
C GLN A 61 2.09 0.28 -12.59
N GLN A 62 2.35 -0.04 -13.85
CA GLN A 62 2.86 0.92 -14.86
C GLN A 62 2.18 0.69 -16.19
N TRP A 63 1.95 1.77 -16.91
CA TRP A 63 1.52 1.73 -18.33
C TRP A 63 2.10 2.90 -19.09
N MET A 64 1.94 2.83 -20.41
CA MET A 64 2.36 3.91 -21.30
C MET A 64 1.30 5.02 -21.30
N ASN A 65 1.69 6.24 -20.95
CA ASN A 65 0.82 7.40 -21.07
C ASN A 65 0.63 7.73 -22.57
N ALA A 66 -0.61 7.71 -23.02
CA ALA A 66 -0.93 7.90 -24.45
C ALA A 66 -0.56 9.29 -24.99
N ASN A 67 -0.53 10.32 -24.14
CA ASN A 67 -0.24 11.70 -24.56
C ASN A 67 1.26 11.97 -24.61
N THR A 68 2.02 11.43 -23.67
CA THR A 68 3.47 11.70 -23.54
C THR A 68 4.34 10.60 -24.14
N LEU A 69 3.75 9.45 -24.45
CA LEU A 69 4.42 8.22 -24.89
C LEU A 69 5.57 7.80 -23.94
N ARG A 70 5.39 8.07 -22.66
CA ARG A 70 6.34 7.68 -21.60
C ARG A 70 5.67 6.73 -20.61
N PRO A 71 6.43 5.79 -20.03
CA PRO A 71 5.90 4.98 -18.94
C PRO A 71 5.54 5.89 -17.75
N MET A 72 4.41 5.59 -17.11
CA MET A 72 3.97 6.23 -15.87
C MET A 72 3.53 5.17 -14.86
N ASN A 73 3.72 5.45 -13.59
CA ASN A 73 3.19 4.61 -12.53
C ASN A 73 1.70 4.94 -12.28
N CYS A 74 0.95 3.97 -11.81
CA CYS A 74 -0.50 4.09 -11.54
C CYS A 74 -0.87 5.18 -10.52
N VAL A 75 0.10 5.69 -9.76
CA VAL A 75 -0.10 6.76 -8.78
C VAL A 75 0.74 8.01 -9.07
N ASP A 76 1.37 8.09 -10.26
CA ASP A 76 2.11 9.30 -10.64
C ASP A 76 1.14 10.48 -10.82
N ASP A 77 1.45 11.57 -10.12
CA ASP A 77 0.71 12.83 -10.23
C ASP A 77 1.64 14.01 -9.93
N PRO A 78 2.04 14.79 -10.93
CA PRO A 78 2.97 15.91 -10.76
C PRO A 78 2.39 17.08 -9.94
N ALA A 79 1.08 17.09 -9.66
CA ALA A 79 0.44 18.12 -8.85
C ALA A 79 0.78 18.03 -7.35
N PHE A 80 1.23 16.84 -6.89
CA PHE A 80 1.47 16.59 -5.48
C PHE A 80 2.88 16.08 -5.25
N MET A 81 3.69 16.87 -4.59
CA MET A 81 5.10 16.56 -4.29
C MET A 81 5.22 15.42 -3.28
N GLY A 82 6.32 14.69 -3.39
CA GLY A 82 6.70 13.69 -2.39
C GLY A 82 7.30 14.31 -1.13
N ASN A 83 7.03 13.69 0.00
CA ASN A 83 7.71 13.95 1.26
C ASN A 83 8.79 12.88 1.48
N PHE A 84 10.06 13.26 1.58
CA PHE A 84 11.24 12.40 1.67
C PHE A 84 11.45 11.48 0.44
N THR A 85 10.92 11.89 -0.71
CA THR A 85 11.08 11.24 -2.01
C THR A 85 10.90 12.28 -3.13
N ASP A 86 11.52 12.05 -4.27
CA ASP A 86 11.35 12.87 -5.47
C ASP A 86 10.12 12.47 -6.30
N GLU A 87 9.44 11.39 -5.92
CA GLU A 87 8.29 10.88 -6.62
C GLU A 87 7.00 11.63 -6.23
N SER A 88 6.43 12.34 -7.19
CA SER A 88 5.13 13.02 -7.05
C SER A 88 3.98 12.03 -7.23
N SER A 89 2.98 12.06 -6.35
CA SER A 89 2.00 10.98 -6.31
C SER A 89 0.65 11.37 -5.71
N SER A 90 -0.41 10.78 -6.26
CA SER A 90 -1.76 10.82 -5.67
C SER A 90 -2.61 9.61 -6.12
N PRO A 91 -3.80 9.39 -5.57
CA PRO A 91 -4.75 8.37 -6.05
C PRO A 91 -5.56 8.83 -7.27
N SER A 92 -5.17 9.88 -8.00
CA SER A 92 -5.97 10.50 -9.07
C SER A 92 -6.37 9.55 -10.20
N GLN A 93 -5.58 8.49 -10.45
CA GLN A 93 -5.90 7.47 -11.46
C GLN A 93 -6.91 6.42 -10.96
N LEU A 94 -7.16 6.35 -9.68
CA LEU A 94 -8.18 5.47 -9.11
C LEU A 94 -9.56 6.12 -9.29
N LEU A 95 -10.41 5.51 -10.12
CA LEU A 95 -11.69 6.11 -10.53
C LEU A 95 -12.87 5.78 -9.59
N THR A 96 -12.64 4.93 -8.59
CA THR A 96 -13.68 4.49 -7.66
C THR A 96 -13.27 4.77 -6.22
N SER A 97 -14.26 4.89 -5.33
CA SER A 97 -14.02 4.92 -3.88
C SER A 97 -13.41 3.62 -3.38
N THR A 98 -12.72 3.70 -2.27
CA THR A 98 -12.18 2.56 -1.54
C THR A 98 -12.95 2.34 -0.24
N ILE A 99 -12.72 1.19 0.41
CA ILE A 99 -13.25 0.95 1.77
C ILE A 99 -12.81 2.04 2.76
N ALA A 100 -11.64 2.64 2.55
CA ALA A 100 -11.14 3.76 3.34
C ALA A 100 -12.00 5.02 3.13
N ASP A 101 -12.36 5.31 1.89
CA ASP A 101 -13.25 6.44 1.55
C ASP A 101 -14.64 6.23 2.13
N GLU A 102 -15.19 5.03 2.01
CA GLU A 102 -16.49 4.66 2.56
C GLU A 102 -16.52 4.77 4.10
N LEU A 103 -15.43 4.39 4.77
CA LEU A 103 -15.30 4.58 6.21
C LEU A 103 -15.33 6.06 6.60
N LYS A 104 -14.69 6.92 5.82
CA LYS A 104 -14.72 8.37 6.02
C LYS A 104 -16.13 8.92 5.88
N VAL A 105 -16.86 8.48 4.86
CA VAL A 105 -18.27 8.86 4.66
C VAL A 105 -19.13 8.37 5.82
N ALA A 106 -19.06 7.09 6.15
CA ALA A 106 -19.86 6.47 7.22
C ALA A 106 -19.62 7.11 8.59
N THR A 107 -18.40 7.55 8.86
CA THR A 107 -18.02 8.20 10.12
C THR A 107 -18.12 9.73 10.09
N ARG A 108 -18.60 10.32 9.00
CA ARG A 108 -18.64 11.79 8.78
C ARG A 108 -17.26 12.41 9.01
N ASN A 109 -16.22 11.84 8.41
CA ASN A 109 -14.81 12.21 8.55
C ASN A 109 -14.20 12.09 9.96
N LYS A 110 -14.87 11.46 10.91
CA LYS A 110 -14.31 11.23 12.26
C LYS A 110 -13.39 10.02 12.32
N GLY A 111 -13.55 9.05 11.42
CA GLY A 111 -12.65 7.89 11.32
C GLY A 111 -11.27 8.30 10.85
N MET A 112 -10.22 7.71 11.44
CA MET A 112 -8.84 7.90 11.03
C MET A 112 -8.41 6.76 10.11
N VAL A 113 -7.83 7.10 8.95
CA VAL A 113 -7.33 6.14 7.96
C VAL A 113 -5.89 6.46 7.63
N TYR A 114 -5.00 5.56 8.00
CA TYR A 114 -3.59 5.59 7.62
C TYR A 114 -3.23 4.29 6.91
N ALA A 115 -2.64 4.38 5.73
CA ALA A 115 -2.13 3.23 5.00
C ALA A 115 -0.60 3.19 5.10
N ILE A 116 -0.06 2.02 5.43
CA ILE A 116 1.37 1.79 5.53
C ILE A 116 1.70 0.56 4.69
N ALA A 117 2.59 0.70 3.73
CA ALA A 117 3.01 -0.40 2.86
C ALA A 117 4.49 -0.28 2.48
N PRO A 118 5.13 -1.37 2.04
CA PRO A 118 6.51 -1.30 1.53
C PRO A 118 6.63 -0.42 0.29
N SER A 119 5.61 -0.37 -0.57
CA SER A 119 5.64 0.35 -1.84
C SER A 119 4.63 1.50 -1.90
N ARG A 120 4.97 2.50 -2.69
CA ARG A 120 4.21 3.72 -2.94
C ARG A 120 2.79 3.46 -3.42
N ASP A 121 2.67 2.69 -4.49
CA ASP A 121 1.39 2.32 -5.10
C ASP A 121 0.47 1.59 -4.10
N ALA A 122 1.00 0.64 -3.35
CA ALA A 122 0.22 -0.09 -2.35
C ALA A 122 -0.32 0.80 -1.23
N ALA A 123 0.51 1.73 -0.72
CA ALA A 123 0.10 2.64 0.33
C ALA A 123 -1.00 3.61 -0.15
N ILE A 124 -0.80 4.22 -1.33
CA ILE A 124 -1.72 5.23 -1.87
C ILE A 124 -3.06 4.60 -2.26
N LEU A 125 -3.05 3.45 -2.96
CA LEU A 125 -4.28 2.76 -3.36
C LEU A 125 -5.08 2.22 -2.16
N ALA A 126 -4.39 1.85 -1.07
CA ALA A 126 -5.06 1.43 0.16
C ALA A 126 -5.64 2.60 0.97
N ALA A 127 -4.97 3.77 0.97
CA ALA A 127 -5.46 4.98 1.63
C ALA A 127 -6.68 5.58 0.92
N GLY A 128 -6.79 5.39 -0.39
CA GLY A 128 -7.85 5.96 -1.21
C GLY A 128 -7.74 7.48 -1.31
N HIS A 129 -8.86 8.13 -1.66
CA HIS A 129 -8.93 9.58 -1.88
C HIS A 129 -9.04 10.38 -0.58
N SER A 130 -9.67 9.81 0.45
CA SER A 130 -10.03 10.51 1.69
C SER A 130 -9.19 10.08 2.89
N GLY A 131 -8.15 9.26 2.70
CA GLY A 131 -7.25 8.85 3.78
C GLY A 131 -6.59 10.03 4.48
N ASN A 132 -6.19 9.85 5.73
CA ASN A 132 -5.42 10.85 6.48
C ASN A 132 -3.95 10.84 6.08
N GLY A 133 -3.42 9.70 5.64
CA GLY A 133 -2.06 9.57 5.19
C GLY A 133 -1.78 8.22 4.54
N ALA A 134 -0.82 8.21 3.60
CA ALA A 134 -0.24 7.03 3.02
C ALA A 134 1.27 7.09 3.19
N PHE A 135 1.87 6.02 3.72
CA PHE A 135 3.29 5.95 4.01
C PHE A 135 3.91 4.71 3.39
N TRP A 136 5.06 4.91 2.77
CA TRP A 136 5.85 3.82 2.19
C TRP A 136 7.32 4.00 2.49
N LEU A 137 8.10 2.96 2.31
CA LEU A 137 9.52 2.96 2.60
C LEU A 137 10.32 3.38 1.35
N ASN A 138 11.21 4.34 1.50
CA ASN A 138 12.23 4.63 0.49
C ASN A 138 13.35 3.60 0.62
N GLU A 139 13.47 2.74 -0.38
CA GLU A 139 14.43 1.62 -0.37
C GLU A 139 15.90 2.09 -0.31
N ASN A 140 16.19 3.30 -0.81
CA ASN A 140 17.55 3.83 -0.83
C ASN A 140 17.96 4.49 0.49
N THR A 141 17.01 5.12 1.18
CA THR A 141 17.28 5.90 2.40
C THR A 141 16.74 5.26 3.67
N GLY A 142 15.89 4.25 3.54
CA GLY A 142 15.19 3.63 4.66
C GLY A 142 14.20 4.55 5.38
N LYS A 143 13.91 5.72 4.81
CA LYS A 143 12.97 6.69 5.40
C LYS A 143 11.55 6.41 4.96
N TRP A 144 10.62 6.73 5.84
CA TRP A 144 9.21 6.76 5.49
C TRP A 144 8.91 7.97 4.59
N CYS A 145 8.31 7.67 3.46
CA CYS A 145 7.84 8.63 2.48
C CYS A 145 6.33 8.83 2.54
N SER A 146 5.87 9.93 1.99
CA SER A 146 4.46 10.25 1.79
C SER A 146 4.31 11.20 0.60
N THR A 147 3.12 11.71 0.37
CA THR A 147 2.81 12.72 -0.64
C THR A 147 2.04 13.87 -0.01
N THR A 148 2.21 15.07 -0.56
CA THR A 148 1.45 16.27 -0.15
C THR A 148 -0.04 16.20 -0.50
N TYR A 149 -0.49 15.16 -1.20
CA TYR A 149 -1.91 14.90 -1.43
C TYR A 149 -2.66 14.71 -0.10
N TYR A 150 -2.08 13.96 0.83
CA TYR A 150 -2.64 13.77 2.16
C TYR A 150 -2.16 14.90 3.07
N SER A 151 -3.08 15.53 3.77
CA SER A 151 -2.85 16.80 4.49
C SER A 151 -1.91 16.72 5.68
N GLU A 152 -1.62 15.53 6.18
CA GLU A 152 -0.85 15.36 7.41
C GLU A 152 0.38 14.47 7.21
N PHE A 153 1.55 15.06 7.56
CA PHE A 153 2.75 14.27 7.83
C PHE A 153 2.92 14.21 9.35
N PRO A 154 2.44 13.14 10.02
CA PRO A 154 2.39 13.08 11.47
C PRO A 154 3.77 13.20 12.11
N TRP A 155 3.84 13.85 13.26
CA TRP A 155 5.09 14.07 13.99
C TRP A 155 5.85 12.77 14.28
N TRP A 156 5.16 11.64 14.49
CA TRP A 156 5.78 10.34 14.76
C TRP A 156 6.55 9.80 13.55
N VAL A 157 6.11 10.09 12.33
CA VAL A 157 6.83 9.73 11.10
C VAL A 157 8.11 10.55 10.97
N SER A 158 8.02 11.87 11.22
CA SER A 158 9.19 12.74 11.23
C SER A 158 10.20 12.29 12.28
N GLN A 159 9.73 12.00 13.49
CA GLN A 159 10.58 11.53 14.57
C GLN A 159 11.27 10.19 14.23
N TYR A 160 10.55 9.28 13.56
CA TYR A 160 11.16 8.02 13.09
C TYR A 160 12.26 8.29 12.07
N ASN A 161 11.99 9.15 11.09
CA ASN A 161 12.94 9.49 10.04
C ASN A 161 14.20 10.20 10.58
N GLU A 162 14.08 10.93 11.68
CA GLU A 162 15.19 11.62 12.33
C GLU A 162 16.02 10.73 13.26
N ARG A 163 15.36 9.83 13.99
CA ARG A 163 15.99 9.09 15.10
C ARG A 163 16.31 7.64 14.82
N GLN A 164 15.68 7.02 13.85
CA GLN A 164 15.76 5.57 13.64
C GLN A 164 16.13 5.25 12.20
N SER A 165 17.43 5.41 11.87
CA SER A 165 17.93 4.86 10.61
C SER A 165 17.77 3.33 10.64
N PRO A 166 17.13 2.72 9.62
CA PRO A 166 17.08 1.27 9.46
C PRO A 166 18.48 0.64 9.52
N ASP A 167 19.49 1.33 9.00
CA ASP A 167 20.88 0.86 9.00
C ASP A 167 21.39 0.54 10.40
N PHE A 168 20.98 1.30 11.41
CA PHE A 168 21.34 1.02 12.79
C PHE A 168 20.73 -0.28 13.30
N ARG A 169 19.51 -0.61 12.88
CA ARG A 169 18.81 -1.83 13.31
C ARG A 169 19.28 -3.08 12.59
N ILE A 170 19.67 -2.96 11.32
CA ILE A 170 20.07 -4.10 10.49
C ILE A 170 21.57 -4.37 10.53
N ARG A 171 22.38 -3.43 11.03
CA ARG A 171 23.84 -3.55 11.08
C ARG A 171 24.32 -4.86 11.71
N ASP A 172 23.67 -5.28 12.77
CA ASP A 172 24.06 -6.46 13.54
C ASP A 172 23.13 -7.67 13.29
N MET A 173 22.24 -7.55 12.29
CA MET A 173 21.38 -8.67 11.90
C MET A 173 22.14 -9.62 10.98
N VAL A 174 22.24 -10.87 11.39
CA VAL A 174 22.76 -11.95 10.54
C VAL A 174 21.57 -12.69 9.95
N TRP A 175 21.54 -12.79 8.62
CA TRP A 175 20.54 -13.62 7.95
C TRP A 175 21.08 -15.04 7.82
N GLU A 176 20.41 -15.99 8.46
CA GLU A 176 20.73 -17.42 8.33
C GLU A 176 19.63 -18.13 7.55
N PRO A 177 19.98 -18.95 6.54
CA PRO A 177 18.99 -19.75 5.83
C PRO A 177 18.39 -20.80 6.78
N ILE A 178 17.11 -21.06 6.61
CA ILE A 178 16.33 -22.06 7.38
C ILE A 178 16.64 -23.46 6.85
#